data_b635bedd0ca06937a4fef8bd081c905a
#
_entry.id   b635bedd0ca06937a4fef8bd081c905a
#
_cell.length_a   1.000
_cell.length_b   1.000
_cell.length_c   1.000
_cell.angle_alpha   90.00
_cell.angle_beta   90.00
_cell.angle_gamma   90.00
#
_symmetry.space_group_name_H-M   'P 1'
#
loop_
_entity.id
_entity.type
_entity.pdbx_description
1 polymer ?
#
loop_
_entity_poly.entity_id
_entity_poly.type
_entity_poly.pdbx_seq_one_letter_code
_entity_poly.pdbx_strand_id
1 'polypeptide(L)'
;MPQESVNYAVGVLSLKQREAMDASRLERLLSASGYEEAKRTLSEIGWSSAEEADYEQMALDRVAQASTLVRSLSTDEKVTDCFLLKYDIANLKMLLKARCLGISADYLSQSGTIPVETLRHAVADHGYKMLPAPLCRAMEELENELLVEVDPLLIRSEERR
;
A
#
# COMPACT_ATOMS: atom_id res chain seq x y z
N MET A 1 18.37 18.66 -5.51
CA MET A 1 18.62 18.21 -4.13
C MET A 1 20.02 17.61 -4.09
N PRO A 2 20.88 17.86 -3.10
CA PRO A 2 22.14 17.14 -3.02
C PRO A 2 21.81 15.67 -2.87
N GLN A 3 22.44 14.83 -3.69
CA GLN A 3 22.36 13.38 -3.58
C GLN A 3 22.83 13.00 -2.16
N GLU A 4 21.88 12.62 -1.32
CA GLU A 4 22.23 12.15 0.02
C GLU A 4 23.14 10.94 -0.16
N SER A 5 24.28 10.96 0.50
CA SER A 5 25.27 9.88 0.33
C SER A 5 24.68 8.56 0.82
N VAL A 6 25.04 7.45 0.22
CA VAL A 6 24.64 6.10 0.65
C VAL A 6 24.89 5.91 2.15
N ASN A 7 25.96 6.51 2.69
CA ASN A 7 26.26 6.46 4.12
C ASN A 7 25.21 7.15 5.00
N TYR A 8 24.64 8.26 4.51
CA TYR A 8 23.52 8.92 5.20
C TYR A 8 22.28 8.00 5.21
N ALA A 9 21.93 7.42 4.07
CA ALA A 9 20.80 6.49 3.96
C ALA A 9 20.97 5.29 4.90
N VAL A 10 22.17 4.69 4.96
CA VAL A 10 22.50 3.59 5.89
C VAL A 10 22.34 4.04 7.33
N GLY A 11 22.81 5.24 7.69
CA GLY A 11 22.66 5.80 9.04
C GLY A 11 21.19 5.95 9.44
N VAL A 12 20.38 6.56 8.57
CA VAL A 12 18.93 6.74 8.82
C VAL A 12 18.22 5.40 8.95
N LEU A 13 18.47 4.45 8.04
CA LEU A 13 17.85 3.13 8.08
C LEU A 13 18.24 2.34 9.33
N SER A 14 19.51 2.45 9.78
CA SER A 14 19.99 1.79 11.00
C SER A 14 19.28 2.34 12.26
N LEU A 15 18.99 3.65 12.30
CA LEU A 15 18.18 4.24 13.38
C LEU A 15 16.74 3.75 13.33
N LYS A 16 16.13 3.72 12.16
CA LYS A 16 14.74 3.26 11.98
C LYS A 16 14.58 1.77 12.25
N GLN A 17 15.60 0.97 11.99
CA GLN A 17 15.61 -0.45 12.34
C GLN A 17 15.51 -0.70 13.85
N ARG A 18 16.06 0.20 14.68
CA ARG A 18 15.91 0.13 16.15
C ARG A 18 14.49 0.44 16.63
N GLU A 19 13.73 1.19 15.84
CA GLU A 19 12.30 1.48 16.10
C GLU A 19 11.36 0.39 15.56
N ALA A 20 11.90 -0.58 14.81
CA ALA A 20 11.11 -1.66 14.25
C ALA A 20 10.58 -2.62 15.32
N MET A 21 9.61 -3.43 14.94
CA MET A 21 9.05 -4.48 15.80
C MET A 21 10.15 -5.51 16.10
N ASP A 22 10.59 -5.57 17.34
CA ASP A 22 11.49 -6.59 17.85
C ASP A 22 10.73 -7.71 18.58
N ALA A 23 11.44 -8.77 18.98
CA ALA A 23 10.83 -9.90 19.67
C ALA A 23 10.14 -9.50 20.97
N SER A 24 10.73 -8.59 21.76
CA SER A 24 10.15 -8.12 23.02
C SER A 24 8.86 -7.33 22.83
N ARG A 25 8.82 -6.45 21.82
CA ARG A 25 7.63 -5.69 21.45
C ARG A 25 6.54 -6.61 20.91
N LEU A 26 6.91 -7.62 20.13
CA LEU A 26 5.98 -8.62 19.65
C LEU A 26 5.40 -9.45 20.81
N GLU A 27 6.21 -9.88 21.76
CA GLU A 27 5.72 -10.59 22.96
C GLU A 27 4.76 -9.74 23.79
N ARG A 28 5.06 -8.45 23.97
CA ARG A 28 4.11 -7.53 24.64
C ARG A 28 2.78 -7.44 23.88
N LEU A 29 2.83 -7.39 22.54
CA LEU A 29 1.62 -7.34 21.73
C LEU A 29 0.81 -8.64 21.84
N LEU A 30 1.48 -9.79 21.81
CA LEU A 30 0.85 -11.11 21.94
C LEU A 30 0.30 -11.37 23.33
N SER A 31 0.87 -10.75 24.38
CA SER A 31 0.40 -10.87 25.75
C SER A 31 -0.71 -9.87 26.12
N ALA A 32 -1.10 -9.00 25.19
CA ALA A 32 -2.17 -8.04 25.43
C ALA A 32 -3.48 -8.75 25.76
N SER A 33 -4.17 -8.27 26.80
CA SER A 33 -5.41 -8.86 27.30
C SER A 33 -6.63 -8.62 26.40
N GLY A 34 -6.49 -7.74 25.38
CA GLY A 34 -7.54 -7.41 24.43
C GLY A 34 -7.13 -6.36 23.42
N TYR A 35 -8.08 -6.03 22.53
CA TYR A 35 -7.88 -5.12 21.41
C TYR A 35 -7.33 -3.74 21.82
N GLU A 36 -7.92 -3.12 22.86
CA GLU A 36 -7.53 -1.77 23.29
C GLU A 36 -6.09 -1.72 23.84
N GLU A 37 -5.68 -2.77 24.57
CA GLU A 37 -4.30 -2.86 25.06
C GLU A 37 -3.32 -3.10 23.91
N ALA A 38 -3.67 -3.95 22.94
CA ALA A 38 -2.88 -4.18 21.74
C ALA A 38 -2.73 -2.89 20.93
N LYS A 39 -3.80 -2.15 20.71
CA LYS A 39 -3.82 -0.85 20.02
C LYS A 39 -2.94 0.17 20.71
N ARG A 40 -3.06 0.28 22.04
CA ARG A 40 -2.22 1.17 22.85
C ARG A 40 -0.73 0.80 22.73
N THR A 41 -0.42 -0.51 22.80
CA THR A 41 0.96 -0.99 22.63
C THR A 41 1.53 -0.63 21.24
N LEU A 42 0.74 -0.75 20.18
CA LEU A 42 1.13 -0.32 18.84
C LEU A 42 1.38 1.20 18.78
N SER A 43 0.53 2.00 19.41
CA SER A 43 0.71 3.45 19.47
C SER A 43 1.98 3.85 20.23
N GLU A 44 2.30 3.20 21.35
CA GLU A 44 3.51 3.43 22.15
C GLU A 44 4.82 3.16 21.36
N ILE A 45 4.78 2.23 20.41
CA ILE A 45 5.92 1.95 19.52
C ILE A 45 5.89 2.77 18.22
N GLY A 46 4.98 3.76 18.13
CA GLY A 46 4.94 4.73 17.04
C GLY A 46 4.28 4.23 15.76
N TRP A 47 3.34 3.29 15.86
CA TRP A 47 2.62 2.80 14.68
C TRP A 47 1.50 3.72 14.21
N SER A 48 0.80 4.38 15.10
CA SER A 48 -0.15 5.43 14.75
C SER A 48 -0.34 6.40 15.92
N SER A 49 -0.67 7.65 15.61
CA SER A 49 -1.08 8.68 16.58
C SER A 49 -2.60 8.92 16.56
N ALA A 50 -3.35 8.32 15.65
CA ALA A 50 -4.78 8.53 15.52
C ALA A 50 -5.54 7.62 16.52
N GLU A 51 -6.21 8.22 17.49
CA GLU A 51 -6.98 7.50 18.51
C GLU A 51 -8.13 6.67 17.91
N GLU A 52 -8.67 7.12 16.76
CA GLU A 52 -9.81 6.50 16.08
C GLU A 52 -9.40 5.46 15.01
N ALA A 53 -8.12 5.38 14.64
CA ALA A 53 -7.68 4.45 13.62
C ALA A 53 -7.80 2.99 14.11
N ASP A 54 -8.34 2.13 13.25
CA ASP A 54 -8.28 0.69 13.47
C ASP A 54 -6.88 0.12 13.15
N TYR A 55 -6.64 -1.15 13.46
CA TYR A 55 -5.33 -1.77 13.26
C TYR A 55 -4.95 -1.88 11.78
N GLU A 56 -5.93 -2.00 10.88
CA GLU A 56 -5.70 -2.11 9.45
C GLU A 56 -5.19 -0.77 8.92
N GLN A 57 -5.82 0.33 9.31
CA GLN A 57 -5.34 1.67 8.98
C GLN A 57 -3.96 1.94 9.58
N MET A 58 -3.72 1.54 10.83
CA MET A 58 -2.39 1.68 11.47
C MET A 58 -1.30 0.94 10.69
N ALA A 59 -1.59 -0.27 10.20
CA ALA A 59 -0.67 -1.04 9.38
C ALA A 59 -0.40 -0.38 8.03
N LEU A 60 -1.44 0.09 7.34
CA LEU A 60 -1.32 0.82 6.07
C LEU A 60 -0.48 2.09 6.22
N ASP A 61 -0.74 2.88 7.27
CA ASP A 61 0.00 4.10 7.56
C ASP A 61 1.48 3.81 7.81
N ARG A 62 1.77 2.73 8.54
CA ARG A 62 3.17 2.32 8.80
C ARG A 62 3.89 1.92 7.53
N VAL A 63 3.24 1.18 6.66
CA VAL A 63 3.79 0.81 5.34
C VAL A 63 3.99 2.05 4.46
N ALA A 64 3.05 2.99 4.46
CA ALA A 64 3.16 4.25 3.72
C ALA A 64 4.35 5.10 4.21
N GLN A 65 4.53 5.23 5.53
CA GLN A 65 5.69 5.91 6.12
C GLN A 65 7.01 5.26 5.71
N ALA A 66 7.08 3.93 5.78
CA ALA A 66 8.28 3.19 5.38
C ALA A 66 8.58 3.35 3.88
N SER A 67 7.56 3.28 3.03
CA SER A 67 7.67 3.47 1.58
C SER A 67 8.16 4.87 1.23
N THR A 68 7.60 5.89 1.88
CA THR A 68 8.02 7.30 1.71
C THR A 68 9.47 7.49 2.14
N LEU A 69 9.87 6.91 3.28
CA LEU A 69 11.23 6.99 3.76
C LEU A 69 12.21 6.34 2.77
N VAL A 70 11.94 5.10 2.35
CA VAL A 70 12.81 4.39 1.39
C VAL A 70 12.93 5.17 0.09
N ARG A 71 11.83 5.73 -0.40
CA ARG A 71 11.80 6.53 -1.62
C ARG A 71 12.64 7.81 -1.48
N SER A 72 12.56 8.50 -0.34
CA SER A 72 13.34 9.72 -0.05
C SER A 72 14.85 9.45 0.07
N LEU A 73 15.25 8.24 0.46
CA LEU A 73 16.64 7.83 0.60
C LEU A 73 17.20 7.14 -0.64
N SER A 74 16.34 6.79 -1.61
CA SER A 74 16.75 6.09 -2.83
C SER A 74 17.54 7.01 -3.74
N THR A 75 18.64 6.50 -4.28
CA THR A 75 19.42 7.16 -5.34
C THR A 75 18.82 6.96 -6.73
N ASP A 76 17.96 5.96 -6.89
CA ASP A 76 17.24 5.66 -8.12
C ASP A 76 15.75 5.40 -7.80
N GLU A 77 14.94 6.43 -8.01
CA GLU A 77 13.50 6.37 -7.78
C GLU A 77 12.82 5.30 -8.63
N LYS A 78 13.29 5.06 -9.86
CA LYS A 78 12.69 4.08 -10.77
C LYS A 78 12.81 2.66 -10.23
N VAL A 79 13.96 2.33 -9.66
CA VAL A 79 14.16 1.02 -9.01
C VAL A 79 13.24 0.87 -7.81
N THR A 80 13.14 1.92 -7.00
CA THR A 80 12.24 1.91 -5.82
C THR A 80 10.78 1.79 -6.26
N ASP A 81 10.37 2.53 -7.28
CA ASP A 81 9.01 2.52 -7.82
C ASP A 81 8.60 1.12 -8.34
N CYS A 82 9.54 0.34 -8.90
CA CYS A 82 9.25 -1.04 -9.29
C CYS A 82 8.77 -1.90 -8.10
N PHE A 83 9.33 -1.71 -6.91
CA PHE A 83 8.91 -2.43 -5.71
C PHE A 83 7.58 -1.91 -5.13
N LEU A 84 7.26 -0.64 -5.36
CA LEU A 84 6.04 -0.01 -4.87
C LEU A 84 4.83 -0.24 -5.78
N LEU A 85 5.06 -0.57 -7.05
CA LEU A 85 4.00 -0.85 -8.03
C LEU A 85 3.00 -1.92 -7.58
N LYS A 86 3.44 -2.87 -6.74
CA LYS A 86 2.55 -3.89 -6.15
C LYS A 86 1.37 -3.28 -5.37
N TYR A 87 1.56 -2.11 -4.75
CA TYR A 87 0.49 -1.42 -4.02
C TYR A 87 -0.51 -0.78 -4.97
N ASP A 88 -0.05 -0.23 -6.10
CA ASP A 88 -0.94 0.29 -7.15
C ASP A 88 -1.80 -0.83 -7.74
N ILE A 89 -1.19 -1.99 -8.02
CA ILE A 89 -1.91 -3.17 -8.51
C ILE A 89 -2.92 -3.67 -7.48
N ALA A 90 -2.55 -3.75 -6.20
CA ALA A 90 -3.46 -4.16 -5.14
C ALA A 90 -4.65 -3.19 -5.02
N ASN A 91 -4.41 -1.88 -5.07
CA ASN A 91 -5.45 -0.87 -5.05
C ASN A 91 -6.39 -0.99 -6.25
N LEU A 92 -5.86 -1.13 -7.47
CA LEU A 92 -6.68 -1.32 -8.67
C LEU A 92 -7.58 -2.55 -8.57
N LYS A 93 -7.04 -3.68 -8.09
CA LYS A 93 -7.82 -4.91 -7.86
C LYS A 93 -8.92 -4.70 -6.84
N MET A 94 -8.63 -4.01 -5.75
CA MET A 94 -9.62 -3.71 -4.71
C MET A 94 -10.72 -2.80 -5.25
N LEU A 95 -10.36 -1.75 -5.99
CA LEU A 95 -11.32 -0.83 -6.62
C LEU A 95 -12.21 -1.53 -7.64
N LEU A 96 -11.63 -2.39 -8.51
CA LEU A 96 -12.42 -3.17 -9.47
C LEU A 96 -13.41 -4.11 -8.79
N LYS A 97 -12.93 -4.87 -7.77
CA LYS A 97 -13.80 -5.77 -7.01
C LYS A 97 -14.92 -5.01 -6.31
N ALA A 98 -14.59 -3.89 -5.67
CA ALA A 98 -15.56 -3.05 -4.99
C ALA A 98 -16.64 -2.56 -5.98
N ARG A 99 -16.23 -2.12 -7.18
CA ARG A 99 -17.16 -1.71 -8.25
C ARG A 99 -18.05 -2.87 -8.71
N CYS A 100 -17.47 -4.06 -8.97
CA CYS A 100 -18.24 -5.24 -9.38
C CYS A 100 -19.27 -5.68 -8.33
N LEU A 101 -18.93 -5.53 -7.05
CA LEU A 101 -19.79 -5.91 -5.93
C LEU A 101 -20.72 -4.78 -5.46
N GLY A 102 -20.59 -3.56 -6.00
CA GLY A 102 -21.36 -2.40 -5.57
C GLY A 102 -21.09 -1.96 -4.12
N ILE A 103 -19.88 -2.17 -3.62
CA ILE A 103 -19.44 -1.80 -2.26
C ILE A 103 -18.36 -0.72 -2.30
N SER A 104 -18.07 -0.08 -1.17
CA SER A 104 -16.94 0.85 -1.06
C SER A 104 -15.60 0.10 -0.93
N ALA A 105 -14.52 0.76 -1.37
CA ALA A 105 -13.14 0.30 -1.15
C ALA A 105 -12.50 1.21 -0.09
N ASP A 106 -12.43 0.76 1.15
CA ASP A 106 -12.08 1.61 2.29
C ASP A 106 -10.57 1.58 2.59
N TYR A 107 -9.92 0.41 2.50
CA TYR A 107 -8.51 0.24 2.88
C TYR A 107 -7.57 0.25 1.67
N LEU A 108 -7.39 1.43 1.06
CA LEU A 108 -6.44 1.60 -0.05
C LEU A 108 -5.09 2.07 0.46
N SER A 109 -4.02 1.43 -0.04
CA SER A 109 -2.65 1.76 0.34
C SER A 109 -2.17 3.06 -0.29
N GLN A 110 -1.63 3.97 0.52
CA GLN A 110 -0.95 5.18 0.05
C GLN A 110 0.53 4.93 -0.33
N SER A 111 0.96 3.67 -0.31
CA SER A 111 2.36 3.29 -0.55
C SER A 111 2.73 3.14 -2.03
N GLY A 112 1.75 3.24 -2.92
CA GLY A 112 1.96 3.12 -4.36
C GLY A 112 2.69 4.30 -4.99
N THR A 113 2.90 4.21 -6.30
CA THR A 113 3.52 5.27 -7.10
C THR A 113 2.49 6.21 -7.69
N ILE A 114 1.23 5.78 -7.75
CA ILE A 114 0.11 6.53 -8.33
C ILE A 114 -0.80 7.00 -7.18
N PRO A 115 -1.21 8.28 -7.14
CA PRO A 115 -2.14 8.76 -6.14
C PRO A 115 -3.44 7.93 -6.15
N VAL A 116 -3.92 7.55 -4.97
CA VAL A 116 -5.13 6.72 -4.81
C VAL A 116 -6.35 7.33 -5.51
N GLU A 117 -6.50 8.66 -5.46
CA GLU A 117 -7.60 9.35 -6.13
C GLU A 117 -7.53 9.21 -7.66
N THR A 118 -6.32 9.18 -8.24
CA THR A 118 -6.13 8.91 -9.67
C THR A 118 -6.60 7.51 -10.03
N LEU A 119 -6.29 6.51 -9.18
CA LEU A 119 -6.76 5.13 -9.36
C LEU A 119 -8.29 5.03 -9.22
N ARG A 120 -8.88 5.73 -8.24
CA ARG A 120 -10.34 5.79 -8.07
C ARG A 120 -11.03 6.34 -9.30
N HIS A 121 -10.57 7.49 -9.81
CA HIS A 121 -11.12 8.10 -11.02
C HIS A 121 -10.96 7.18 -12.24
N ALA A 122 -9.76 6.58 -12.42
CA ALA A 122 -9.53 5.68 -13.54
C ALA A 122 -10.51 4.50 -13.56
N VAL A 123 -10.81 3.91 -12.39
CA VAL A 123 -11.74 2.79 -12.28
C VAL A 123 -13.19 3.24 -12.38
N ALA A 124 -13.57 4.38 -11.78
CA ALA A 124 -14.92 4.90 -11.82
C ALA A 124 -15.36 5.32 -13.24
N ASP A 125 -14.44 5.96 -13.97
CA ASP A 125 -14.72 6.53 -15.30
C ASP A 125 -14.38 5.55 -16.43
N HIS A 126 -13.92 4.33 -16.15
CA HIS A 126 -13.39 3.37 -17.15
C HIS A 126 -12.27 3.99 -18.01
N GLY A 127 -11.52 4.91 -17.44
CA GLY A 127 -10.56 5.78 -18.14
C GLY A 127 -9.10 5.50 -17.75
N TYR A 128 -8.49 4.44 -18.29
CA TYR A 128 -7.17 3.97 -17.87
C TYR A 128 -5.99 4.68 -18.56
N LYS A 129 -6.24 5.59 -19.49
CA LYS A 129 -5.18 6.29 -20.27
C LYS A 129 -4.22 7.13 -19.40
N MET A 130 -4.64 7.50 -18.19
CA MET A 130 -3.79 8.22 -17.24
C MET A 130 -2.82 7.31 -16.48
N LEU A 131 -3.00 5.99 -16.57
CA LEU A 131 -2.12 5.01 -15.94
C LEU A 131 -0.89 4.73 -16.81
N PRO A 132 0.23 4.26 -16.23
CA PRO A 132 1.36 3.76 -17.00
C PRO A 132 0.94 2.69 -18.02
N ALA A 133 1.58 2.69 -19.20
CA ALA A 133 1.14 1.88 -20.33
C ALA A 133 0.91 0.37 -20.03
N PRO A 134 1.74 -0.31 -19.21
CA PRO A 134 1.48 -1.70 -18.84
C PRO A 134 0.18 -1.87 -18.04
N LEU A 135 -0.07 -0.97 -17.07
CA LEU A 135 -1.29 -1.00 -16.27
C LEU A 135 -2.53 -0.63 -17.10
N CYS A 136 -2.40 0.36 -17.99
CA CYS A 136 -3.48 0.75 -18.89
C CYS A 136 -3.95 -0.45 -19.72
N ARG A 137 -3.02 -1.18 -20.36
CA ARG A 137 -3.36 -2.36 -21.17
C ARG A 137 -4.01 -3.46 -20.34
N ALA A 138 -3.42 -3.80 -19.19
CA ALA A 138 -3.97 -4.83 -18.32
C ALA A 138 -5.39 -4.47 -17.84
N MET A 139 -5.64 -3.20 -17.54
CA MET A 139 -6.97 -2.74 -17.13
C MET A 139 -7.98 -2.76 -18.26
N GLU A 140 -7.60 -2.38 -19.48
CA GLU A 140 -8.46 -2.45 -20.67
C GLU A 140 -8.80 -3.90 -21.05
N GLU A 141 -7.84 -4.82 -20.97
CA GLU A 141 -8.05 -6.25 -21.20
C GLU A 141 -9.03 -6.83 -20.16
N LEU A 142 -8.80 -6.52 -18.88
CA LEU A 142 -9.65 -6.99 -17.78
C LEU A 142 -11.08 -6.42 -17.86
N GLU A 143 -11.23 -5.15 -18.25
CA GLU A 143 -12.57 -4.57 -18.49
C GLU A 143 -13.33 -5.30 -19.59
N ASN A 144 -12.66 -5.64 -20.69
CA ASN A 144 -13.28 -6.39 -21.78
C ASN A 144 -13.72 -7.80 -21.33
N GLU A 145 -12.94 -8.47 -20.49
CA GLU A 145 -13.29 -9.76 -19.91
C GLU A 145 -14.50 -9.63 -18.94
N LEU A 146 -14.48 -8.62 -18.08
CA LEU A 146 -15.58 -8.37 -17.13
C LEU A 146 -16.91 -7.96 -17.80
N LEU A 147 -16.86 -7.41 -19.01
CA LEU A 147 -18.07 -7.14 -19.81
C LEU A 147 -18.74 -8.42 -20.30
N VAL A 148 -17.98 -9.50 -20.47
CA VAL A 148 -18.49 -10.80 -20.91
C VAL A 148 -18.99 -11.63 -19.73
N GLU A 149 -18.28 -11.61 -18.62
CA GLU A 149 -18.62 -12.37 -17.41
C GLU A 149 -18.19 -11.59 -16.16
N VAL A 150 -19.17 -11.21 -15.34
CA VAL A 150 -18.89 -10.49 -14.06
C VAL A 150 -18.49 -11.52 -13.00
N ASP A 151 -17.25 -12.02 -13.08
CA ASP A 151 -16.67 -12.88 -12.05
C ASP A 151 -15.53 -12.15 -11.30
N PRO A 152 -15.72 -11.81 -10.02
CA PRO A 152 -14.68 -11.20 -9.20
C PRO A 152 -13.41 -12.05 -9.06
N LEU A 153 -13.45 -13.36 -9.37
CA LEU A 153 -12.29 -14.24 -9.35
C LEU A 153 -11.37 -14.03 -10.54
N LEU A 154 -11.87 -13.52 -11.68
CA LEU A 154 -11.05 -13.17 -12.85
C LEU A 154 -10.00 -12.11 -12.48
N ILE A 155 -10.35 -11.16 -11.62
CA ILE A 155 -9.46 -10.10 -11.13
C ILE A 155 -8.22 -10.67 -10.41
N ARG A 156 -8.29 -11.90 -9.91
CA ARG A 156 -7.18 -12.58 -9.23
C ARG A 156 -6.25 -13.32 -10.20
N SER A 157 -6.75 -13.78 -11.33
CA SER A 157 -6.00 -14.67 -12.24
C SER A 157 -4.92 -13.95 -13.05
N GLU A 158 -5.05 -12.64 -13.28
CA GLU A 158 -4.08 -11.82 -14.03
C GLU A 158 -2.74 -11.61 -13.31
N GLU A 159 -2.58 -12.06 -12.06
CA GLU A 159 -1.27 -12.04 -11.37
C GLU A 159 -0.26 -13.04 -11.94
N ARG A 160 -0.68 -13.98 -12.77
CA ARG A 160 0.14 -15.13 -13.22
C ARG A 160 0.63 -15.04 -14.67
N ARG A 161 0.31 -13.95 -15.36
CA ARG A 161 0.77 -13.67 -16.73
C ARG A 161 1.75 -12.50 -16.75
#